data_9281a1dc2b5985314dc6ffedf656ff3e
#
_entry.id   9281a1dc2b5985314dc6ffedf656ff3e
#
_cell.length_a   1.000
_cell.length_b   1.000
_cell.length_c   1.000
_cell.angle_alpha   90.00
_cell.angle_beta   90.00
_cell.angle_gamma   90.00
#
_symmetry.space_group_name_H-M   'P 1'
#
loop_
_entity.id
_entity.type
_entity.pdbx_description
1 polymer ?
#
loop_
_entity_poly.entity_id
_entity_poly.type
_entity_poly.pdbx_seq_one_letter_code
_entity_poly.pdbx_strand_id
1 'polypeptide(L)'
;MTRALIVDDSRTVRVTLRRILETAEESDFEVEEAADGVEALKFMEKTPAHRLPDIILLDRNMPRMSGDACIYILKSDPVWKTIPVVFLTAQSDKAELVKGLTLLGGDDYLAKPFDAGEMLARVKVLVRTKKAEDQSRALTRDLERALGAQRRAFEELKTAKINLAETQAVAMMTRVFEKFVPKQFLQRIALDGLESLRPGNVRASRITILFSDLRSFTTLSEGMTAQDLFALLNEYLAQMQIPIDHFGGFIDKFIGDAIMALFDQEDGAQAEAAASAALGMQRRLSEWNRTRQGSTTSSLALGIGIHTGVVMLGTLGSTTRMDSTVIGDAVNLASRIEGLTKQYGARIIVSGDTWELLDQSKFESRELDLVAVKGRTAPITIHELFQDLEGAALERARRLAAAFAPALALYRERKWADAIAGFLACLELAPGDVTSALMLKRSDHFRNNPPPDDWNGCFIMDSK
;
A
#
# COMPACT_ATOMS: atom_id res chain seq x y z
N MET A 1 -50.37 -13.26 -34.30
CA MET A 1 -51.55 -14.10 -34.50
C MET A 1 -52.37 -14.11 -33.23
N THR A 2 -53.64 -13.74 -33.31
CA THR A 2 -54.56 -13.60 -32.16
C THR A 2 -55.42 -14.87 -32.08
N ARG A 3 -55.49 -15.48 -30.89
CA ARG A 3 -56.25 -16.73 -30.73
C ARG A 3 -57.60 -16.47 -30.13
N ALA A 4 -58.62 -16.96 -30.78
CA ALA A 4 -60.00 -16.89 -30.30
C ALA A 4 -60.57 -18.30 -30.07
N LEU A 5 -61.23 -18.50 -28.93
CA LEU A 5 -62.01 -19.72 -28.66
C LEU A 5 -63.51 -19.38 -28.79
N ILE A 6 -64.19 -20.09 -29.68
CA ILE A 6 -65.62 -19.98 -29.84
C ILE A 6 -66.30 -21.16 -29.15
N VAL A 7 -67.19 -20.88 -28.21
CA VAL A 7 -67.90 -21.87 -27.41
C VAL A 7 -69.44 -21.67 -27.64
N ASP A 8 -70.05 -22.55 -28.41
CA ASP A 8 -71.47 -22.46 -28.75
C ASP A 8 -71.95 -23.87 -29.16
N ASP A 9 -73.12 -24.29 -28.76
CA ASP A 9 -73.63 -25.61 -29.08
C ASP A 9 -74.08 -25.71 -30.54
N SER A 10 -74.47 -24.59 -31.15
CA SER A 10 -74.86 -24.53 -32.56
C SER A 10 -73.68 -24.52 -33.49
N ARG A 11 -73.44 -25.59 -34.21
CA ARG A 11 -72.42 -25.67 -35.26
C ARG A 11 -72.49 -24.54 -36.27
N THR A 12 -73.73 -24.12 -36.65
CA THR A 12 -73.97 -23.03 -37.60
C THR A 12 -73.43 -21.70 -37.05
N VAL A 13 -73.64 -21.41 -35.78
CA VAL A 13 -73.10 -20.23 -35.10
C VAL A 13 -71.59 -20.26 -35.07
N ARG A 14 -70.97 -21.39 -34.66
CA ARG A 14 -69.48 -21.50 -34.62
C ARG A 14 -68.91 -21.26 -36.02
N VAL A 15 -69.39 -21.89 -37.04
CA VAL A 15 -68.94 -21.69 -38.44
C VAL A 15 -69.04 -20.24 -38.87
N THR A 16 -70.18 -19.60 -38.53
CA THR A 16 -70.40 -18.19 -38.86
C THR A 16 -69.40 -17.27 -38.16
N LEU A 17 -69.18 -17.45 -36.86
CA LEU A 17 -68.24 -16.64 -36.07
C LEU A 17 -66.81 -16.89 -36.53
N ARG A 18 -66.45 -18.15 -36.80
CA ARG A 18 -65.12 -18.49 -37.36
C ARG A 18 -64.94 -17.74 -38.69
N ARG A 19 -65.91 -17.82 -39.60
CA ARG A 19 -65.82 -17.15 -40.89
C ARG A 19 -65.63 -15.64 -40.73
N ILE A 20 -66.40 -14.99 -39.85
CA ILE A 20 -66.26 -13.55 -39.58
C ILE A 20 -64.89 -13.21 -39.07
N LEU A 21 -64.35 -13.99 -38.12
CA LEU A 21 -63.01 -13.73 -37.53
C LEU A 21 -61.89 -14.00 -38.54
N GLU A 22 -61.95 -15.04 -39.34
CA GLU A 22 -60.92 -15.43 -40.30
C GLU A 22 -60.96 -14.64 -41.61
N THR A 23 -62.10 -14.14 -42.05
CA THR A 23 -62.28 -13.41 -43.34
C THR A 23 -62.28 -11.89 -43.21
N ALA A 24 -62.17 -11.34 -42.00
CA ALA A 24 -62.14 -9.90 -41.82
C ALA A 24 -60.85 -9.32 -42.45
N GLU A 25 -60.93 -8.16 -43.10
CA GLU A 25 -59.76 -7.42 -43.59
C GLU A 25 -58.76 -7.16 -42.41
N GLU A 26 -57.53 -7.50 -42.61
CA GLU A 26 -56.43 -7.48 -41.52
C GLU A 26 -56.69 -8.47 -40.38
N SER A 27 -57.43 -9.59 -40.61
CA SER A 27 -57.64 -10.59 -39.57
C SER A 27 -56.40 -11.51 -39.43
N ASP A 28 -55.83 -11.55 -38.27
CA ASP A 28 -54.74 -12.46 -37.87
C ASP A 28 -55.27 -13.37 -36.73
N PHE A 29 -56.49 -13.93 -36.92
CA PHE A 29 -57.14 -14.80 -35.96
C PHE A 29 -56.92 -16.27 -36.24
N GLU A 30 -56.39 -17.01 -35.25
CA GLU A 30 -56.45 -18.46 -35.16
C GLU A 30 -57.66 -18.84 -34.29
N VAL A 31 -58.63 -19.58 -34.87
CA VAL A 31 -59.92 -19.84 -34.21
C VAL A 31 -60.01 -21.30 -33.80
N GLU A 32 -60.19 -21.54 -32.51
CA GLU A 32 -60.55 -22.84 -31.95
C GLU A 32 -62.04 -22.92 -31.58
N GLU A 33 -62.62 -24.11 -31.56
CA GLU A 33 -64.00 -24.32 -31.28
C GLU A 33 -64.24 -25.32 -30.17
N ALA A 34 -65.28 -25.08 -29.36
CA ALA A 34 -65.85 -26.01 -28.43
C ALA A 34 -67.39 -26.02 -28.53
N ALA A 35 -67.96 -27.18 -28.36
CA ALA A 35 -69.42 -27.34 -28.50
C ALA A 35 -70.19 -27.05 -27.21
N ASP A 36 -69.53 -26.92 -26.08
CA ASP A 36 -70.08 -26.55 -24.79
C ASP A 36 -69.00 -26.16 -23.78
N GLY A 37 -69.37 -25.75 -22.57
CA GLY A 37 -68.44 -25.34 -21.52
C GLY A 37 -67.51 -26.44 -21.04
N VAL A 38 -67.93 -27.71 -21.10
CA VAL A 38 -67.02 -28.83 -20.70
C VAL A 38 -65.90 -29.02 -21.71
N GLU A 39 -66.14 -28.92 -22.98
CA GLU A 39 -65.12 -28.99 -24.01
C GLU A 39 -64.22 -27.77 -23.97
N ALA A 40 -64.78 -26.58 -23.73
CA ALA A 40 -64.00 -25.36 -23.58
C ALA A 40 -62.96 -25.49 -22.43
N LEU A 41 -63.38 -25.94 -21.25
CA LEU A 41 -62.48 -26.14 -20.10
C LEU A 41 -61.44 -27.22 -20.37
N LYS A 42 -61.79 -28.36 -21.01
CA LYS A 42 -60.83 -29.37 -21.41
C LYS A 42 -59.81 -28.85 -22.42
N PHE A 43 -60.20 -27.97 -23.31
CA PHE A 43 -59.28 -27.30 -24.24
C PHE A 43 -58.32 -26.39 -23.46
N MET A 44 -58.85 -25.58 -22.54
CA MET A 44 -58.02 -24.69 -21.70
C MET A 44 -56.98 -25.44 -20.86
N GLU A 45 -57.39 -26.57 -20.23
CA GLU A 45 -56.52 -27.42 -19.44
C GLU A 45 -55.35 -28.06 -20.23
N LYS A 46 -55.63 -28.47 -21.48
CA LYS A 46 -54.66 -29.10 -22.36
C LYS A 46 -53.74 -28.11 -23.08
N THR A 47 -54.14 -26.84 -23.12
CA THR A 47 -53.43 -25.80 -23.90
C THR A 47 -52.33 -25.18 -23.03
N PRO A 48 -51.07 -25.21 -23.47
CA PRO A 48 -49.95 -24.54 -22.77
C PRO A 48 -50.25 -23.05 -22.61
N ALA A 49 -49.78 -22.45 -21.50
CA ALA A 49 -50.07 -21.06 -21.15
C ALA A 49 -49.75 -20.03 -22.28
N HIS A 50 -48.69 -20.28 -23.06
CA HIS A 50 -48.32 -19.41 -24.20
C HIS A 50 -49.18 -19.60 -25.44
N ARG A 51 -50.08 -20.57 -25.44
CA ARG A 51 -51.02 -20.87 -26.53
C ARG A 51 -52.48 -20.68 -26.16
N LEU A 52 -52.78 -20.23 -24.96
CA LEU A 52 -54.13 -19.89 -24.51
C LEU A 52 -54.78 -18.84 -25.41
N PRO A 53 -56.12 -18.85 -25.55
CA PRO A 53 -56.82 -17.85 -26.35
C PRO A 53 -56.65 -16.43 -25.80
N ASP A 54 -56.59 -15.47 -26.72
CA ASP A 54 -56.57 -14.06 -26.38
C ASP A 54 -57.99 -13.52 -26.10
N ILE A 55 -59.03 -14.27 -26.52
CA ILE A 55 -60.42 -13.95 -26.29
C ILE A 55 -61.28 -15.20 -26.37
N ILE A 56 -62.35 -15.25 -25.61
CA ILE A 56 -63.32 -16.33 -25.62
C ILE A 56 -64.75 -15.73 -26.02
N LEU A 57 -65.35 -16.29 -27.05
CA LEU A 57 -66.75 -16.02 -27.41
C LEU A 57 -67.58 -17.15 -26.84
N LEU A 58 -68.42 -16.89 -25.86
CA LEU A 58 -69.08 -17.91 -25.03
C LEU A 58 -70.60 -17.80 -25.14
N ASP A 59 -71.25 -18.81 -25.72
CA ASP A 59 -72.67 -18.91 -25.63
C ASP A 59 -73.13 -19.17 -24.21
N ARG A 60 -74.27 -18.58 -23.86
CA ARG A 60 -74.75 -18.65 -22.50
C ARG A 60 -75.59 -19.91 -22.26
N ASN A 61 -76.35 -20.35 -23.23
CA ASN A 61 -77.31 -21.45 -23.12
C ASN A 61 -76.79 -22.69 -23.88
N MET A 62 -76.05 -23.52 -23.24
CA MET A 62 -75.47 -24.73 -23.83
C MET A 62 -75.80 -25.98 -23.00
N PRO A 63 -75.87 -27.15 -23.66
CA PRO A 63 -76.02 -28.44 -22.95
C PRO A 63 -74.77 -28.78 -22.12
N ARG A 64 -74.92 -29.70 -21.19
CA ARG A 64 -73.86 -30.19 -20.27
C ARG A 64 -73.32 -29.16 -19.32
N MET A 65 -72.88 -27.99 -19.77
CA MET A 65 -72.41 -26.90 -18.96
C MET A 65 -72.83 -25.56 -19.61
N SER A 66 -73.58 -24.74 -18.87
CA SER A 66 -73.97 -23.41 -19.31
C SER A 66 -72.76 -22.45 -19.38
N GLY A 67 -72.87 -21.38 -20.15
CA GLY A 67 -71.87 -20.32 -20.23
C GLY A 67 -71.61 -19.65 -18.85
N ASP A 68 -72.65 -19.50 -18.04
CA ASP A 68 -72.54 -18.93 -16.68
C ASP A 68 -71.71 -19.81 -15.77
N ALA A 69 -71.84 -21.13 -15.85
CA ALA A 69 -70.97 -22.06 -15.07
C ALA A 69 -69.55 -22.09 -15.62
N CYS A 70 -69.42 -22.03 -16.96
CA CYS A 70 -68.09 -22.02 -17.60
C CYS A 70 -67.27 -20.77 -17.24
N ILE A 71 -67.88 -19.58 -17.35
CA ILE A 71 -67.16 -18.31 -17.04
C ILE A 71 -66.73 -18.24 -15.54
N TYR A 72 -67.60 -18.75 -14.65
CA TYR A 72 -67.25 -18.80 -13.22
C TYR A 72 -65.94 -19.56 -12.95
N ILE A 73 -65.77 -20.69 -13.64
CA ILE A 73 -64.53 -21.49 -13.54
C ILE A 73 -63.37 -20.74 -14.21
N LEU A 74 -63.57 -20.18 -15.42
CA LEU A 74 -62.53 -19.42 -16.14
C LEU A 74 -62.05 -18.23 -15.33
N LYS A 75 -62.93 -17.46 -14.70
CA LYS A 75 -62.54 -16.27 -13.91
C LYS A 75 -62.03 -16.62 -12.49
N SER A 76 -62.24 -17.87 -12.03
CA SER A 76 -61.68 -18.35 -10.78
C SER A 76 -60.20 -18.82 -10.92
N ASP A 77 -59.76 -19.16 -12.13
CA ASP A 77 -58.40 -19.59 -12.39
C ASP A 77 -57.43 -18.38 -12.50
N PRO A 78 -56.30 -18.38 -11.80
CA PRO A 78 -55.35 -17.27 -11.79
C PRO A 78 -54.80 -16.88 -13.17
N VAL A 79 -54.67 -17.85 -14.08
CA VAL A 79 -54.14 -17.68 -15.44
C VAL A 79 -55.25 -17.28 -16.42
N TRP A 80 -56.36 -18.02 -16.38
CA TRP A 80 -57.45 -17.85 -17.35
C TRP A 80 -58.30 -16.60 -17.08
N LYS A 81 -58.39 -16.14 -15.83
CA LYS A 81 -59.19 -14.95 -15.44
C LYS A 81 -58.87 -13.68 -16.23
N THR A 82 -57.65 -13.61 -16.78
CA THR A 82 -57.18 -12.44 -17.54
C THR A 82 -57.65 -12.48 -19.00
N ILE A 83 -58.23 -13.59 -19.46
CA ILE A 83 -58.72 -13.75 -20.82
C ILE A 83 -60.11 -13.10 -20.90
N PRO A 84 -60.32 -12.15 -21.80
CA PRO A 84 -61.63 -11.53 -21.98
C PRO A 84 -62.62 -12.53 -22.54
N VAL A 85 -63.83 -12.47 -22.01
CA VAL A 85 -64.95 -13.33 -22.40
C VAL A 85 -66.12 -12.46 -22.88
N VAL A 86 -66.53 -12.68 -24.12
CA VAL A 86 -67.72 -12.06 -24.71
C VAL A 86 -68.85 -13.05 -24.68
N PHE A 87 -69.95 -12.73 -24.01
CA PHE A 87 -71.12 -13.54 -24.02
C PHE A 87 -71.95 -13.41 -25.33
N LEU A 88 -72.35 -14.53 -25.85
CA LEU A 88 -73.31 -14.60 -26.97
C LEU A 88 -74.70 -14.81 -26.37
N THR A 89 -75.67 -13.89 -26.64
CA THR A 89 -77.00 -13.89 -25.98
C THR A 89 -78.13 -13.74 -26.95
N ALA A 90 -79.35 -14.23 -26.62
CA ALA A 90 -80.57 -13.94 -27.38
C ALA A 90 -81.07 -12.49 -27.08
N GLN A 91 -81.68 -11.84 -28.05
CA GLN A 91 -82.06 -10.40 -28.00
C GLN A 91 -83.08 -10.03 -26.90
N SER A 92 -83.69 -11.00 -26.19
CA SER A 92 -84.85 -10.81 -25.28
C SER A 92 -84.47 -10.59 -23.80
N ASP A 93 -83.22 -10.73 -23.38
CA ASP A 93 -82.85 -10.85 -21.95
C ASP A 93 -81.98 -9.70 -21.39
N LYS A 94 -82.48 -8.45 -21.44
CA LYS A 94 -81.79 -7.28 -20.93
C LYS A 94 -81.45 -7.38 -19.41
N ALA A 95 -82.29 -8.01 -18.57
CA ALA A 95 -82.06 -8.16 -17.14
C ALA A 95 -80.96 -9.18 -16.85
N GLU A 96 -80.83 -10.23 -17.65
CA GLU A 96 -79.72 -11.24 -17.52
C GLU A 96 -78.41 -10.76 -18.08
N LEU A 97 -78.39 -9.82 -19.00
CA LEU A 97 -77.20 -9.14 -19.53
C LEU A 97 -76.42 -8.41 -18.42
N VAL A 98 -77.13 -7.62 -17.60
CA VAL A 98 -76.55 -6.91 -16.48
C VAL A 98 -75.92 -7.88 -15.46
N LYS A 99 -76.60 -9.01 -15.22
CA LYS A 99 -76.13 -10.04 -14.30
C LYS A 99 -74.86 -10.74 -14.81
N GLY A 100 -74.78 -11.02 -16.09
CA GLY A 100 -73.59 -11.65 -16.72
C GLY A 100 -72.32 -10.79 -16.63
N LEU A 101 -72.45 -9.47 -16.88
CA LEU A 101 -71.36 -8.51 -16.84
C LEU A 101 -70.95 -8.17 -15.41
N THR A 102 -71.90 -7.96 -14.48
CA THR A 102 -71.57 -7.44 -13.15
C THR A 102 -71.24 -8.52 -12.10
N LEU A 103 -71.90 -9.69 -12.22
CA LEU A 103 -71.74 -10.76 -11.22
C LEU A 103 -70.88 -11.93 -11.66
N LEU A 104 -70.80 -12.22 -12.95
CA LEU A 104 -70.10 -13.40 -13.49
C LEU A 104 -68.69 -13.05 -14.10
N GLY A 105 -68.38 -11.76 -14.27
CA GLY A 105 -67.14 -11.30 -14.79
C GLY A 105 -66.95 -11.42 -16.30
N GLY A 106 -68.05 -11.40 -17.06
CA GLY A 106 -68.00 -11.23 -18.51
C GLY A 106 -67.51 -9.83 -18.89
N ASP A 107 -66.63 -9.74 -19.88
CA ASP A 107 -66.07 -8.47 -20.30
C ASP A 107 -66.92 -7.69 -21.32
N ASP A 108 -67.72 -8.39 -22.10
CA ASP A 108 -68.70 -7.79 -23.02
C ASP A 108 -69.79 -8.83 -23.39
N TYR A 109 -70.78 -8.42 -24.18
CA TYR A 109 -71.83 -9.27 -24.73
C TYR A 109 -72.11 -8.97 -26.19
N LEU A 110 -72.61 -9.93 -26.91
CA LEU A 110 -73.06 -9.80 -28.32
C LEU A 110 -74.41 -10.48 -28.52
N ALA A 111 -75.39 -9.72 -28.96
CA ALA A 111 -76.77 -10.24 -29.18
C ALA A 111 -76.91 -11.00 -30.53
N LYS A 112 -77.50 -12.17 -30.50
CA LYS A 112 -77.84 -12.96 -31.70
C LYS A 112 -79.17 -12.46 -32.30
N PRO A 113 -79.26 -12.26 -33.61
CA PRO A 113 -78.24 -12.37 -34.66
C PRO A 113 -77.29 -11.17 -34.59
N PHE A 114 -75.98 -11.39 -34.77
CA PHE A 114 -74.99 -10.37 -34.66
C PHE A 114 -74.61 -9.72 -35.99
N ASP A 115 -74.32 -8.45 -35.94
CA ASP A 115 -73.64 -7.76 -37.03
C ASP A 115 -72.15 -8.09 -37.02
N ALA A 116 -71.58 -8.43 -38.18
CA ALA A 116 -70.19 -8.82 -38.29
C ALA A 116 -69.22 -7.68 -37.94
N GLY A 117 -69.58 -6.43 -38.29
CA GLY A 117 -68.75 -5.26 -37.96
C GLY A 117 -68.77 -4.96 -36.50
N GLU A 118 -69.91 -5.03 -35.81
CA GLU A 118 -70.06 -4.85 -34.38
C GLU A 118 -69.25 -5.91 -33.62
N MET A 119 -69.38 -7.17 -34.01
CA MET A 119 -68.65 -8.28 -33.40
C MET A 119 -67.09 -8.08 -33.46
N LEU A 120 -66.59 -7.80 -34.67
CA LEU A 120 -65.16 -7.58 -34.90
C LEU A 120 -64.65 -6.36 -34.13
N ALA A 121 -65.42 -5.26 -34.08
CA ALA A 121 -64.98 -4.08 -33.32
C ALA A 121 -64.85 -4.37 -31.83
N ARG A 122 -65.81 -5.07 -31.21
CA ARG A 122 -65.79 -5.47 -29.81
C ARG A 122 -64.62 -6.40 -29.51
N VAL A 123 -64.42 -7.47 -30.29
CA VAL A 123 -63.31 -8.42 -30.17
C VAL A 123 -61.96 -7.72 -30.30
N LYS A 124 -61.77 -6.86 -31.33
CA LYS A 124 -60.52 -6.12 -31.53
C LYS A 124 -60.16 -5.21 -30.33
N VAL A 125 -61.19 -4.53 -29.76
CA VAL A 125 -60.97 -3.65 -28.59
C VAL A 125 -60.54 -4.47 -27.39
N LEU A 126 -61.20 -5.56 -27.04
CA LEU A 126 -60.89 -6.40 -25.88
C LEU A 126 -59.51 -7.04 -26.02
N VAL A 127 -59.19 -7.58 -27.20
CA VAL A 127 -57.84 -8.17 -27.46
C VAL A 127 -56.74 -7.11 -27.35
N ARG A 128 -56.96 -5.91 -27.88
CA ARG A 128 -56.00 -4.80 -27.76
C ARG A 128 -55.77 -4.41 -26.30
N THR A 129 -56.83 -4.28 -25.51
CA THR A 129 -56.74 -3.96 -24.08
C THR A 129 -55.97 -5.02 -23.32
N LYS A 130 -56.31 -6.32 -23.54
CA LYS A 130 -55.58 -7.44 -22.93
C LYS A 130 -54.08 -7.40 -23.27
N LYS A 131 -53.73 -7.24 -24.55
CA LYS A 131 -52.34 -7.16 -25.00
C LYS A 131 -51.59 -6.00 -24.34
N ALA A 132 -52.21 -4.83 -24.20
CA ALA A 132 -51.60 -3.67 -23.52
C ALA A 132 -51.41 -3.91 -22.02
N GLU A 133 -52.38 -4.55 -21.35
CA GLU A 133 -52.22 -4.92 -19.94
C GLU A 133 -51.11 -5.95 -19.71
N ASP A 134 -51.03 -6.99 -20.57
CA ASP A 134 -50.02 -8.01 -20.48
C ASP A 134 -48.61 -7.42 -20.70
N GLN A 135 -48.47 -6.49 -21.67
CA GLN A 135 -47.21 -5.74 -21.88
C GLN A 135 -46.86 -4.87 -20.69
N SER A 136 -47.82 -4.15 -20.12
CA SER A 136 -47.59 -3.32 -18.94
C SER A 136 -47.10 -4.14 -17.74
N ARG A 137 -47.75 -5.30 -17.50
CA ARG A 137 -47.35 -6.23 -16.42
C ARG A 137 -45.96 -6.80 -16.65
N ALA A 138 -45.59 -7.14 -17.89
CA ALA A 138 -44.24 -7.62 -18.23
C ALA A 138 -43.20 -6.54 -17.97
N LEU A 139 -43.44 -5.32 -18.46
CA LEU A 139 -42.54 -4.18 -18.27
C LEU A 139 -42.33 -3.85 -16.78
N THR A 140 -43.41 -3.87 -15.98
CA THR A 140 -43.29 -3.65 -14.53
C THR A 140 -42.41 -4.68 -13.86
N ARG A 141 -42.56 -5.97 -14.21
CA ARG A 141 -41.69 -7.05 -13.66
C ARG A 141 -40.22 -6.87 -14.05
N ASP A 142 -39.97 -6.48 -15.31
CA ASP A 142 -38.60 -6.26 -15.78
C ASP A 142 -37.94 -5.04 -15.10
N LEU A 143 -38.73 -3.97 -14.92
CA LEU A 143 -38.29 -2.78 -14.19
C LEU A 143 -37.97 -3.10 -12.73
N GLU A 144 -38.80 -3.88 -12.03
CA GLU A 144 -38.56 -4.30 -10.67
C GLU A 144 -37.27 -5.15 -10.54
N ARG A 145 -37.04 -6.06 -11.51
CA ARG A 145 -35.81 -6.85 -11.57
C ARG A 145 -34.57 -5.97 -11.79
N ALA A 146 -34.65 -5.04 -12.75
CA ALA A 146 -33.58 -4.10 -13.05
C ALA A 146 -33.27 -3.21 -11.84
N LEU A 147 -34.28 -2.67 -11.17
CA LEU A 147 -34.11 -1.85 -9.97
C LEU A 147 -33.49 -2.65 -8.82
N GLY A 148 -33.92 -3.90 -8.63
CA GLY A 148 -33.32 -4.80 -7.62
C GLY A 148 -31.85 -5.11 -7.89
N ALA A 149 -31.48 -5.32 -9.16
CA ALA A 149 -30.09 -5.52 -9.56
C ALA A 149 -29.23 -4.26 -9.34
N GLN A 150 -29.77 -3.09 -9.73
CA GLN A 150 -29.09 -1.81 -9.54
C GLN A 150 -28.84 -1.50 -8.05
N ARG A 151 -29.82 -1.75 -7.18
CA ARG A 151 -29.64 -1.56 -5.73
C ARG A 151 -28.54 -2.46 -5.16
N ARG A 152 -28.49 -3.72 -5.55
CA ARG A 152 -27.42 -4.65 -5.11
C ARG A 152 -26.04 -4.17 -5.56
N ALA A 153 -25.89 -3.83 -6.84
CA ALA A 153 -24.64 -3.30 -7.38
C ALA A 153 -24.19 -2.01 -6.69
N PHE A 154 -25.14 -1.13 -6.33
CA PHE A 154 -24.83 0.08 -5.58
C PHE A 154 -24.31 -0.20 -4.17
N GLU A 155 -24.92 -1.13 -3.43
CA GLU A 155 -24.45 -1.50 -2.08
C GLU A 155 -23.07 -2.20 -2.13
N GLU A 156 -22.84 -3.07 -3.13
CA GLU A 156 -21.54 -3.69 -3.34
C GLU A 156 -20.46 -2.64 -3.65
N LEU A 157 -20.74 -1.68 -4.53
CA LEU A 157 -19.81 -0.60 -4.85
C LEU A 157 -19.52 0.29 -3.64
N LYS A 158 -20.54 0.61 -2.85
CA LYS A 158 -20.40 1.40 -1.62
C LYS A 158 -19.49 0.68 -0.61
N THR A 159 -19.69 -0.61 -0.39
CA THR A 159 -18.87 -1.42 0.52
C THR A 159 -17.42 -1.50 0.02
N ALA A 160 -17.22 -1.76 -1.28
CA ALA A 160 -15.89 -1.80 -1.89
C ALA A 160 -15.16 -0.45 -1.75
N LYS A 161 -15.88 0.67 -1.91
CA LYS A 161 -15.31 2.02 -1.77
C LYS A 161 -14.89 2.32 -0.33
N ILE A 162 -15.66 1.88 0.67
CA ILE A 162 -15.31 2.04 2.09
C ILE A 162 -14.05 1.23 2.40
N ASN A 163 -14.01 -0.05 2.03
CA ASN A 163 -12.86 -0.91 2.25
C ASN A 163 -11.57 -0.37 1.58
N LEU A 164 -11.71 0.15 0.35
CA LEU A 164 -10.58 0.78 -0.35
C LEU A 164 -10.07 2.02 0.37
N ALA A 165 -10.97 2.88 0.85
CA ALA A 165 -10.61 4.09 1.60
C ALA A 165 -9.90 3.75 2.91
N GLU A 166 -10.38 2.75 3.66
CA GLU A 166 -9.74 2.25 4.87
C GLU A 166 -8.34 1.69 4.59
N THR A 167 -8.21 0.87 3.55
CA THR A 167 -6.90 0.31 3.14
C THR A 167 -5.91 1.43 2.74
N GLN A 168 -6.38 2.44 2.01
CA GLN A 168 -5.56 3.60 1.64
C GLN A 168 -5.16 4.44 2.85
N ALA A 169 -6.07 4.65 3.80
CA ALA A 169 -5.78 5.37 5.04
C ALA A 169 -4.72 4.66 5.88
N VAL A 170 -4.84 3.33 6.05
CA VAL A 170 -3.84 2.51 6.76
C VAL A 170 -2.48 2.58 6.04
N ALA A 171 -2.46 2.40 4.72
CA ALA A 171 -1.22 2.49 3.94
C ALA A 171 -0.55 3.87 4.03
N MET A 172 -1.35 4.95 4.04
CA MET A 172 -0.84 6.31 4.22
C MET A 172 -0.28 6.52 5.63
N MET A 173 -0.98 6.06 6.66
CA MET A 173 -0.48 6.11 8.05
C MET A 173 0.83 5.34 8.20
N THR A 174 0.92 4.14 7.64
CA THR A 174 2.15 3.33 7.66
C THR A 174 3.31 4.08 7.00
N ARG A 175 3.11 4.66 5.82
CA ARG A 175 4.16 5.46 5.14
C ARG A 175 4.61 6.69 5.93
N VAL A 176 3.68 7.35 6.63
CA VAL A 176 4.04 8.48 7.50
C VAL A 176 4.82 7.99 8.70
N PHE A 177 4.41 6.88 9.32
CA PHE A 177 5.08 6.28 10.46
C PHE A 177 6.50 5.81 10.12
N GLU A 178 6.72 5.20 8.93
CA GLU A 178 8.03 4.77 8.44
C GLU A 178 9.05 5.92 8.27
N LYS A 179 8.58 7.19 8.18
CA LYS A 179 9.48 8.36 8.20
C LYS A 179 10.03 8.70 9.58
N PHE A 180 9.39 8.24 10.64
CA PHE A 180 9.81 8.51 12.02
C PHE A 180 10.47 7.29 12.68
N VAL A 181 10.15 6.09 12.22
CA VAL A 181 10.74 4.84 12.74
C VAL A 181 11.27 4.03 11.57
N PRO A 182 12.57 3.73 11.50
CA PRO A 182 13.14 2.95 10.42
C PRO A 182 12.49 1.57 10.29
N LYS A 183 12.09 1.22 9.07
CA LYS A 183 11.42 -0.06 8.78
C LYS A 183 12.27 -1.26 9.21
N GLN A 184 13.57 -1.20 9.01
CA GLN A 184 14.54 -2.22 9.41
C GLN A 184 14.51 -2.47 10.91
N PHE A 185 14.36 -1.39 11.69
CA PHE A 185 14.22 -1.49 13.13
C PHE A 185 12.94 -2.23 13.53
N LEU A 186 11.81 -1.86 12.92
CA LEU A 186 10.53 -2.51 13.18
C LEU A 186 10.55 -4.01 12.84
N GLN A 187 11.19 -4.38 11.73
CA GLN A 187 11.34 -5.79 11.33
C GLN A 187 12.15 -6.63 12.34
N ARG A 188 13.03 -6.00 13.12
CA ARG A 188 13.86 -6.69 14.11
C ARG A 188 13.19 -6.85 15.46
N ILE A 189 12.30 -5.94 15.86
CA ILE A 189 11.67 -5.94 17.19
C ILE A 189 10.18 -6.31 17.17
N ALA A 190 9.52 -6.17 16.05
CA ALA A 190 8.09 -6.48 15.87
C ALA A 190 7.87 -7.77 15.08
N LEU A 191 8.48 -8.87 15.52
CA LEU A 191 8.41 -10.17 14.84
C LEU A 191 6.98 -10.70 14.70
N ASP A 192 6.12 -10.38 15.68
CA ASP A 192 4.71 -10.76 15.71
C ASP A 192 3.76 -9.63 15.25
N GLY A 193 4.29 -8.65 14.50
CA GLY A 193 3.53 -7.49 14.02
C GLY A 193 3.63 -6.27 14.94
N LEU A 194 3.27 -5.10 14.39
CA LEU A 194 3.37 -3.81 15.10
C LEU A 194 2.51 -3.75 16.37
N GLU A 195 1.43 -4.49 16.42
CA GLU A 195 0.52 -4.56 17.59
C GLU A 195 1.16 -5.26 18.80
N SER A 196 2.21 -6.05 18.58
CA SER A 196 2.95 -6.75 19.63
C SER A 196 3.96 -5.85 20.35
N LEU A 197 4.25 -4.67 19.83
CA LEU A 197 5.23 -3.75 20.40
C LEU A 197 4.80 -3.27 21.80
N ARG A 198 5.69 -3.47 22.76
CA ARG A 198 5.53 -3.01 24.14
C ARG A 198 6.84 -2.37 24.61
N PRO A 199 6.79 -1.40 25.55
CA PRO A 199 7.99 -0.91 26.17
C PRO A 199 8.80 -2.07 26.78
N GLY A 200 10.09 -2.13 26.50
CA GLY A 200 10.97 -3.18 26.99
C GLY A 200 11.14 -4.39 26.07
N ASN A 201 10.56 -4.42 24.88
CA ASN A 201 10.93 -5.41 23.87
C ASN A 201 12.37 -5.13 23.44
N VAL A 202 13.28 -6.07 23.72
CA VAL A 202 14.71 -5.92 23.46
C VAL A 202 15.29 -7.16 22.79
N ARG A 203 16.27 -6.94 21.90
CA ARG A 203 17.03 -7.99 21.24
C ARG A 203 18.51 -7.62 21.20
N ALA A 204 19.38 -8.53 21.63
CA ALA A 204 20.82 -8.38 21.45
C ALA A 204 21.18 -8.66 19.99
N SER A 205 21.99 -7.79 19.40
CA SER A 205 22.51 -7.96 18.04
C SER A 205 23.91 -7.39 17.93
N ARG A 206 24.76 -8.05 17.14
CA ARG A 206 26.07 -7.49 16.78
C ARG A 206 25.92 -6.69 15.51
N ILE A 207 26.09 -5.38 15.60
CA ILE A 207 25.90 -4.44 14.49
C ILE A 207 27.08 -3.52 14.34
N THR A 208 27.21 -2.89 13.19
CA THR A 208 28.18 -1.81 12.99
C THR A 208 27.45 -0.48 13.07
N ILE A 209 28.01 0.42 13.89
CA ILE A 209 27.47 1.73 14.21
C ILE A 209 28.35 2.77 13.55
N LEU A 210 27.77 3.69 12.82
CA LEU A 210 28.44 4.83 12.21
C LEU A 210 27.89 6.11 12.85
N PHE A 211 28.78 6.91 13.42
CA PHE A 211 28.49 8.28 13.77
C PHE A 211 29.20 9.23 12.81
N SER A 212 28.52 10.28 12.41
CA SER A 212 29.15 11.36 11.64
C SER A 212 28.72 12.71 12.15
N ASP A 213 29.62 13.70 12.13
CA ASP A 213 29.38 15.06 12.62
C ASP A 213 30.04 16.09 11.72
N LEU A 214 29.38 17.24 11.50
CA LEU A 214 29.92 18.35 10.71
C LEU A 214 30.96 19.11 11.51
N ARG A 215 32.11 19.36 10.90
CA ARG A 215 33.13 20.16 11.52
C ARG A 215 32.79 21.63 11.50
N SER A 216 33.00 22.30 12.65
CA SER A 216 32.76 23.73 12.83
C SER A 216 31.30 24.18 12.55
N PHE A 217 30.35 23.26 12.74
CA PHE A 217 28.93 23.55 12.53
C PHE A 217 28.41 24.68 13.41
N THR A 218 28.84 24.75 14.68
CA THR A 218 28.46 25.83 15.60
C THR A 218 28.79 27.19 15.03
N THR A 219 30.01 27.37 14.52
CA THR A 219 30.43 28.63 13.88
C THR A 219 29.66 28.95 12.61
N LEU A 220 29.31 27.92 11.84
CA LEU A 220 28.49 28.06 10.64
C LEU A 220 27.05 28.52 11.00
N SER A 221 26.47 27.95 12.03
CA SER A 221 25.11 28.24 12.47
C SER A 221 24.92 29.66 13.01
N GLU A 222 25.95 30.22 13.65
CA GLU A 222 25.94 31.60 14.18
C GLU A 222 25.80 32.66 13.08
N GLY A 223 26.21 32.33 11.85
CA GLY A 223 26.16 33.26 10.70
C GLY A 223 24.91 33.17 9.82
N MET A 224 23.94 32.30 10.18
CA MET A 224 22.77 32.01 9.32
C MET A 224 21.45 32.30 10.02
N THR A 225 20.40 32.57 9.24
CA THR A 225 19.03 32.57 9.79
C THR A 225 18.61 31.12 10.12
N ALA A 226 17.68 30.95 11.04
CA ALA A 226 17.17 29.63 11.40
C ALA A 226 16.59 28.89 10.17
N GLN A 227 15.91 29.62 9.29
CA GLN A 227 15.30 29.05 8.08
C GLN A 227 16.36 28.54 7.09
N ASP A 228 17.41 29.32 6.86
CA ASP A 228 18.52 28.94 5.95
C ASP A 228 19.30 27.77 6.52
N LEU A 229 19.51 27.77 7.86
CA LEU A 229 20.17 26.66 8.55
C LEU A 229 19.41 25.34 8.41
N PHE A 230 18.07 25.36 8.63
CA PHE A 230 17.23 24.17 8.42
C PHE A 230 17.24 23.72 6.97
N ALA A 231 17.20 24.63 5.99
CA ALA A 231 17.27 24.30 4.59
C ALA A 231 18.62 23.62 4.26
N LEU A 232 19.73 24.19 4.73
CA LEU A 232 21.08 23.65 4.54
C LEU A 232 21.22 22.25 5.16
N LEU A 233 20.74 22.07 6.41
CA LEU A 233 20.78 20.78 7.10
C LEU A 233 19.96 19.72 6.35
N ASN A 234 18.74 20.03 5.95
CA ASN A 234 17.91 19.08 5.23
C ASN A 234 18.55 18.65 3.89
N GLU A 235 19.17 19.58 3.18
CA GLU A 235 19.88 19.28 1.94
C GLU A 235 21.12 18.41 2.21
N TYR A 236 21.92 18.75 3.21
CA TYR A 236 23.08 17.96 3.66
C TYR A 236 22.69 16.54 4.07
N LEU A 237 21.70 16.40 4.95
CA LEU A 237 21.23 15.12 5.44
C LEU A 237 20.72 14.22 4.31
N ALA A 238 19.99 14.81 3.34
CA ALA A 238 19.55 14.09 2.15
C ALA A 238 20.70 13.58 1.28
N GLN A 239 21.82 14.35 1.17
CA GLN A 239 23.00 13.89 0.45
C GLN A 239 23.73 12.76 1.20
N MET A 240 23.80 12.83 2.52
CA MET A 240 24.48 11.83 3.35
C MET A 240 23.70 10.52 3.48
N GLN A 241 22.38 10.58 3.39
CA GLN A 241 21.52 9.40 3.41
C GLN A 241 21.76 8.49 2.21
N ILE A 242 22.03 9.05 1.02
CA ILE A 242 22.21 8.26 -0.22
C ILE A 242 23.25 7.14 -0.09
N PRO A 243 24.50 7.39 0.33
CA PRO A 243 25.46 6.31 0.51
C PRO A 243 25.11 5.36 1.65
N ILE A 244 24.48 5.82 2.72
CA ILE A 244 24.03 4.95 3.82
C ILE A 244 23.02 3.93 3.30
N ASP A 245 21.97 4.38 2.60
CA ASP A 245 20.93 3.52 2.04
C ASP A 245 21.50 2.59 0.95
N HIS A 246 22.41 3.11 0.10
CA HIS A 246 23.01 2.34 -0.99
C HIS A 246 23.78 1.10 -0.48
N PHE A 247 24.47 1.23 0.65
CA PHE A 247 25.20 0.13 1.27
C PHE A 247 24.37 -0.64 2.31
N GLY A 248 23.04 -0.47 2.31
CA GLY A 248 22.13 -1.25 3.14
C GLY A 248 22.12 -0.88 4.63
N GLY A 249 22.66 0.30 4.96
CA GLY A 249 22.50 0.90 6.29
C GLY A 249 21.18 1.62 6.42
N PHE A 250 20.83 2.02 7.62
CA PHE A 250 19.70 2.89 7.89
C PHE A 250 20.04 3.90 9.00
N ILE A 251 19.42 5.06 8.93
CA ILE A 251 19.60 6.11 9.93
C ILE A 251 18.71 5.82 11.13
N ASP A 252 19.29 5.69 12.31
CA ASP A 252 18.54 5.54 13.56
C ASP A 252 17.98 6.90 13.99
N LYS A 253 18.83 7.92 14.04
CA LYS A 253 18.42 9.28 14.39
C LYS A 253 19.40 10.34 13.91
N PHE A 254 18.91 11.55 13.84
CA PHE A 254 19.71 12.76 13.71
C PHE A 254 19.89 13.42 15.10
N ILE A 255 21.08 13.85 15.41
CA ILE A 255 21.42 14.52 16.68
C ILE A 255 22.01 15.89 16.33
N GLY A 256 21.14 16.86 16.05
CA GLY A 256 21.55 18.13 15.46
C GLY A 256 22.04 17.92 14.01
N ASP A 257 23.30 18.21 13.77
CA ASP A 257 24.00 17.98 12.51
C ASP A 257 24.66 16.59 12.41
N ALA A 258 24.69 15.85 13.50
CA ALA A 258 25.23 14.50 13.55
C ALA A 258 24.22 13.46 13.06
N ILE A 259 24.74 12.41 12.41
CA ILE A 259 23.97 11.25 11.96
C ILE A 259 24.43 10.03 12.74
N MET A 260 23.49 9.27 13.28
CA MET A 260 23.71 7.93 13.77
C MET A 260 23.08 6.94 12.80
N ALA A 261 23.91 6.14 12.13
CA ALA A 261 23.48 5.11 11.20
C ALA A 261 23.90 3.71 11.67
N LEU A 262 23.10 2.72 11.34
CA LEU A 262 23.26 1.34 11.76
C LEU A 262 23.35 0.43 10.52
N PHE A 263 24.24 -0.56 10.62
CA PHE A 263 24.44 -1.59 9.61
C PHE A 263 24.34 -2.93 10.31
N ASP A 264 23.36 -3.73 9.92
CA ASP A 264 22.95 -4.95 10.62
C ASP A 264 22.91 -6.18 9.72
N GLN A 265 23.61 -6.12 8.57
CA GLN A 265 23.74 -7.25 7.66
C GLN A 265 24.38 -8.45 8.38
N GLU A 266 24.00 -9.63 7.96
CA GLU A 266 24.56 -10.87 8.51
C GLU A 266 25.96 -11.17 7.94
N ASP A 267 26.66 -12.13 8.54
CA ASP A 267 27.93 -12.68 8.07
C ASP A 267 29.13 -11.73 8.00
N GLY A 268 29.15 -10.67 8.83
CA GLY A 268 30.27 -9.73 8.87
C GLY A 268 30.23 -8.63 7.80
N ALA A 269 29.31 -8.71 6.85
CA ALA A 269 29.15 -7.72 5.78
C ALA A 269 28.80 -6.30 6.29
N GLN A 270 28.26 -6.20 7.51
CA GLN A 270 27.92 -4.92 8.13
C GLN A 270 29.12 -3.97 8.31
N ALA A 271 30.30 -4.49 8.58
CA ALA A 271 31.51 -3.66 8.74
C ALA A 271 31.96 -3.09 7.38
N GLU A 272 32.02 -3.93 6.35
CA GLU A 272 32.34 -3.49 4.97
C GLU A 272 31.32 -2.50 4.42
N ALA A 273 30.03 -2.74 4.68
CA ALA A 273 28.96 -1.85 4.29
C ALA A 273 29.09 -0.46 4.94
N ALA A 274 29.36 -0.41 6.25
CA ALA A 274 29.58 0.84 6.98
C ALA A 274 30.81 1.59 6.49
N ALA A 275 31.95 0.90 6.28
CA ALA A 275 33.17 1.50 5.74
C ALA A 275 32.93 2.07 4.32
N SER A 276 32.27 1.30 3.44
CA SER A 276 31.94 1.73 2.09
C SER A 276 31.01 2.94 2.09
N ALA A 277 30.00 2.94 2.99
CA ALA A 277 29.11 4.08 3.18
C ALA A 277 29.87 5.33 3.62
N ALA A 278 30.77 5.20 4.60
CA ALA A 278 31.59 6.33 5.07
C ALA A 278 32.45 6.94 3.95
N LEU A 279 33.13 6.09 3.15
CA LEU A 279 33.87 6.53 1.97
C LEU A 279 32.97 7.21 0.95
N GLY A 280 31.77 6.66 0.74
CA GLY A 280 30.73 7.24 -0.11
C GLY A 280 30.25 8.61 0.38
N MET A 281 30.04 8.76 1.70
CA MET A 281 29.66 10.03 2.33
C MET A 281 30.70 11.12 2.11
N GLN A 282 32.00 10.81 2.29
CA GLN A 282 33.08 11.76 2.06
C GLN A 282 33.17 12.19 0.60
N ARG A 283 33.08 11.24 -0.35
CA ARG A 283 33.04 11.56 -1.80
C ARG A 283 31.83 12.43 -2.15
N ARG A 284 30.66 12.06 -1.66
CA ARG A 284 29.42 12.80 -1.90
C ARG A 284 29.49 14.22 -1.34
N LEU A 285 30.02 14.39 -0.14
CA LEU A 285 30.23 15.71 0.45
C LEU A 285 31.21 16.56 -0.38
N SER A 286 32.28 15.95 -0.87
CA SER A 286 33.26 16.64 -1.74
C SER A 286 32.64 17.08 -3.06
N GLU A 287 31.79 16.28 -3.67
CA GLU A 287 31.01 16.63 -4.86
C GLU A 287 30.02 17.76 -4.57
N TRP A 288 29.27 17.64 -3.49
CA TRP A 288 28.28 18.64 -3.09
C TRP A 288 28.94 19.99 -2.77
N ASN A 289 30.07 20.00 -2.09
CA ASN A 289 30.86 21.22 -1.87
C ASN A 289 31.29 21.89 -3.20
N ARG A 290 31.65 21.09 -4.23
CA ARG A 290 32.00 21.62 -5.56
C ARG A 290 30.82 22.31 -6.25
N THR A 291 29.63 21.77 -6.14
CA THR A 291 28.42 22.39 -6.72
C THR A 291 28.03 23.71 -6.04
N ARG A 292 28.51 23.93 -4.81
CA ARG A 292 28.23 25.12 -3.99
C ARG A 292 29.36 26.18 -4.06
N GLN A 293 30.38 25.96 -4.88
CA GLN A 293 31.44 26.96 -5.07
C GLN A 293 30.83 28.25 -5.62
N GLY A 294 31.02 29.36 -4.84
CA GLY A 294 30.40 30.66 -5.16
C GLY A 294 29.24 31.04 -4.24
N SER A 295 28.74 30.15 -3.36
CA SER A 295 27.85 30.53 -2.28
C SER A 295 28.64 31.16 -1.10
N THR A 296 27.99 31.98 -0.31
CA THR A 296 28.57 32.61 0.89
C THR A 296 28.92 31.61 2.00
N THR A 297 28.54 30.35 1.84
CA THR A 297 28.76 29.29 2.83
C THR A 297 30.09 28.59 2.61
N SER A 298 30.92 28.50 3.63
CA SER A 298 32.20 27.75 3.62
C SER A 298 32.02 26.28 3.24
N SER A 299 33.05 25.68 2.66
CA SER A 299 33.07 24.22 2.38
C SER A 299 32.90 23.45 3.68
N LEU A 300 31.92 22.52 3.67
CA LEU A 300 31.65 21.65 4.82
C LEU A 300 32.66 20.50 4.89
N ALA A 301 33.05 20.12 6.09
CA ALA A 301 33.87 18.96 6.36
C ALA A 301 33.15 18.03 7.33
N LEU A 302 33.42 16.72 7.24
CA LEU A 302 32.73 15.67 7.97
C LEU A 302 33.74 14.79 8.72
N GLY A 303 33.51 14.53 10.01
CA GLY A 303 34.15 13.46 10.78
C GLY A 303 33.24 12.23 10.81
N ILE A 304 33.81 11.02 10.64
CA ILE A 304 33.06 9.77 10.71
C ILE A 304 33.80 8.79 11.63
N GLY A 305 33.07 8.25 12.61
CA GLY A 305 33.54 7.20 13.53
C GLY A 305 32.73 5.92 13.34
N ILE A 306 33.41 4.77 13.24
CA ILE A 306 32.78 3.46 13.02
C ILE A 306 33.25 2.47 14.08
N HIS A 307 32.30 1.77 14.70
CA HIS A 307 32.59 0.67 15.62
C HIS A 307 31.58 -0.47 15.43
N THR A 308 32.09 -1.71 15.55
CA THR A 308 31.26 -2.93 15.49
C THR A 308 31.20 -3.57 16.87
N GLY A 309 30.04 -3.77 17.42
CA GLY A 309 29.88 -4.38 18.74
C GLY A 309 28.45 -4.88 18.99
N VAL A 310 28.28 -5.53 20.15
CA VAL A 310 26.97 -6.00 20.61
C VAL A 310 26.19 -4.85 21.22
N VAL A 311 24.95 -4.74 20.81
CA VAL A 311 23.98 -3.75 21.31
C VAL A 311 22.65 -4.40 21.62
N MET A 312 21.83 -3.69 22.38
CA MET A 312 20.41 -4.01 22.59
C MET A 312 19.57 -3.11 21.69
N LEU A 313 18.91 -3.70 20.73
CA LEU A 313 17.87 -3.06 19.91
C LEU A 313 16.55 -3.19 20.67
N GLY A 314 15.79 -2.13 20.83
CA GLY A 314 14.54 -2.24 21.56
C GLY A 314 13.72 -0.97 21.62
N THR A 315 12.58 -1.08 22.27
CA THR A 315 11.67 0.03 22.55
C THR A 315 11.85 0.50 23.98
N LEU A 316 12.10 1.79 24.12
CA LEU A 316 12.23 2.47 25.40
C LEU A 316 11.14 3.53 25.54
N GLY A 317 10.54 3.65 26.71
CA GLY A 317 9.57 4.71 26.98
C GLY A 317 8.38 4.26 27.85
N SER A 318 7.28 4.95 27.68
CA SER A 318 6.01 4.70 28.39
C SER A 318 4.94 4.17 27.45
N THR A 319 3.76 3.87 27.98
CA THR A 319 2.60 3.44 27.20
C THR A 319 2.08 4.52 26.21
N THR A 320 2.41 5.79 26.47
CA THR A 320 1.96 6.91 25.63
C THR A 320 3.05 7.48 24.71
N ARG A 321 4.31 7.16 24.99
CA ARG A 321 5.45 7.58 24.17
C ARG A 321 6.54 6.51 24.20
N MET A 322 6.83 5.95 23.04
CA MET A 322 7.89 4.98 22.85
C MET A 322 8.87 5.49 21.80
N ASP A 323 10.16 5.34 22.07
CA ASP A 323 11.22 5.56 21.10
C ASP A 323 11.84 4.20 20.75
N SER A 324 12.11 3.99 19.48
CA SER A 324 12.98 2.92 19.03
C SER A 324 14.41 3.35 19.25
N THR A 325 15.23 2.53 19.90
CA THR A 325 16.60 2.93 20.19
C THR A 325 17.55 1.74 20.31
N VAL A 326 18.81 2.07 20.15
CA VAL A 326 19.94 1.15 20.33
C VAL A 326 20.71 1.55 21.56
N ILE A 327 20.88 0.61 22.48
CA ILE A 327 21.61 0.84 23.75
C ILE A 327 22.77 -0.14 23.85
N GLY A 328 23.93 0.36 24.26
CA GLY A 328 25.08 -0.46 24.52
C GLY A 328 26.37 0.37 24.57
N ASP A 329 27.44 -0.21 25.15
CA ASP A 329 28.74 0.42 25.20
C ASP A 329 29.29 0.71 23.79
N ALA A 330 28.97 -0.16 22.83
CA ALA A 330 29.35 0.01 21.42
C ALA A 330 28.85 1.31 20.80
N VAL A 331 27.65 1.77 21.17
CA VAL A 331 27.07 3.05 20.69
C VAL A 331 27.90 4.22 21.19
N ASN A 332 28.20 4.22 22.50
CA ASN A 332 29.01 5.26 23.10
C ASN A 332 30.43 5.28 22.54
N LEU A 333 30.98 4.08 22.25
CA LEU A 333 32.31 3.97 21.67
C LEU A 333 32.37 4.50 20.25
N ALA A 334 31.39 4.18 19.40
CA ALA A 334 31.30 4.71 18.03
C ALA A 334 31.24 6.26 18.04
N SER A 335 30.41 6.84 18.91
CA SER A 335 30.35 8.30 19.08
C SER A 335 31.68 8.92 19.53
N ARG A 336 32.41 8.26 20.45
CA ARG A 336 33.72 8.74 20.89
C ARG A 336 34.77 8.63 19.78
N ILE A 337 34.74 7.56 18.98
CA ILE A 337 35.63 7.39 17.82
C ILE A 337 35.39 8.50 16.80
N GLU A 338 34.11 8.90 16.59
CA GLU A 338 33.82 10.07 15.76
C GLU A 338 34.52 11.32 16.32
N GLY A 339 34.37 11.61 17.61
CA GLY A 339 35.03 12.75 18.25
C GLY A 339 36.58 12.76 18.10
N LEU A 340 37.21 11.57 18.02
CA LEU A 340 38.65 11.46 17.78
C LEU A 340 39.05 11.96 16.38
N THR A 341 38.15 11.96 15.41
CA THR A 341 38.43 12.43 14.04
C THR A 341 38.96 13.88 14.06
N LYS A 342 38.44 14.71 14.95
CA LYS A 342 38.91 16.09 15.14
C LYS A 342 40.33 16.15 15.75
N GLN A 343 40.61 15.32 16.73
CA GLN A 343 41.86 15.31 17.44
C GLN A 343 43.01 14.78 16.57
N TYR A 344 42.76 13.73 15.80
CA TYR A 344 43.73 13.12 14.90
C TYR A 344 43.77 13.74 13.50
N GLY A 345 42.87 14.64 13.21
CA GLY A 345 42.76 15.25 11.88
C GLY A 345 42.32 14.29 10.78
N ALA A 346 41.86 13.11 11.17
CA ALA A 346 41.36 12.09 10.24
C ALA A 346 39.91 12.32 9.84
N ARG A 347 39.52 11.90 8.65
CA ARG A 347 38.14 12.05 8.16
C ARG A 347 37.26 10.89 8.53
N ILE A 348 37.77 9.67 8.49
CA ILE A 348 37.10 8.45 8.86
C ILE A 348 37.98 7.66 9.80
N ILE A 349 37.48 7.36 11.00
CA ILE A 349 38.18 6.49 11.95
C ILE A 349 37.31 5.25 12.21
N VAL A 350 37.95 4.08 12.14
CA VAL A 350 37.35 2.80 12.52
C VAL A 350 38.07 2.21 13.72
N SER A 351 37.34 1.51 14.61
CA SER A 351 37.95 0.74 15.69
C SER A 351 38.72 -0.48 15.17
N GLY A 352 39.68 -0.99 15.93
CA GLY A 352 40.35 -2.26 15.66
C GLY A 352 39.34 -3.42 15.48
N ASP A 353 38.35 -3.50 16.36
CA ASP A 353 37.27 -4.51 16.28
C ASP A 353 36.51 -4.47 14.92
N THR A 354 36.37 -3.27 14.34
CA THR A 354 35.77 -3.11 13.01
C THR A 354 36.79 -3.42 11.92
N TRP A 355 38.04 -2.94 12.06
CA TRP A 355 39.11 -3.15 11.09
C TRP A 355 39.41 -4.65 10.86
N GLU A 356 39.38 -5.46 11.92
CA GLU A 356 39.57 -6.92 11.84
C GLU A 356 38.47 -7.64 11.03
N LEU A 357 37.28 -7.03 10.89
CA LEU A 357 36.18 -7.56 10.12
C LEU A 357 36.20 -7.13 8.64
N LEU A 358 37.05 -6.15 8.30
CA LEU A 358 37.16 -5.66 6.92
C LEU A 358 38.08 -6.56 6.10
N ASP A 359 37.72 -6.73 4.82
CA ASP A 359 38.64 -7.31 3.84
C ASP A 359 39.77 -6.31 3.55
N GLN A 360 40.94 -6.54 4.19
CA GLN A 360 42.11 -5.66 4.11
C GLN A 360 42.72 -5.62 2.69
N SER A 361 42.28 -6.44 1.77
CA SER A 361 42.63 -6.33 0.34
C SER A 361 41.82 -5.25 -0.38
N LYS A 362 40.64 -4.92 0.14
CA LYS A 362 39.73 -3.91 -0.41
C LYS A 362 39.87 -2.56 0.28
N PHE A 363 40.25 -2.54 1.56
CA PHE A 363 40.33 -1.33 2.36
C PHE A 363 41.77 -1.01 2.72
N GLU A 364 42.14 0.23 2.52
CA GLU A 364 43.45 0.75 2.90
C GLU A 364 43.33 1.62 4.16
N SER A 365 44.21 1.39 5.13
CA SER A 365 44.18 2.14 6.37
C SER A 365 45.55 2.56 6.85
N ARG A 366 45.56 3.53 7.75
CA ARG A 366 46.69 3.87 8.61
C ARG A 366 46.28 3.64 10.05
N GLU A 367 46.98 2.77 10.78
CA GLU A 367 46.83 2.69 12.23
C GLU A 367 47.31 4.00 12.86
N LEU A 368 46.43 4.64 13.62
CA LEU A 368 46.71 5.96 14.21
C LEU A 368 47.31 5.87 15.61
N ASP A 369 46.65 5.06 16.47
CA ASP A 369 47.04 4.98 17.89
C ASP A 369 46.38 3.81 18.61
N LEU A 370 46.79 3.56 19.84
CA LEU A 370 46.13 2.74 20.85
C LEU A 370 45.58 3.67 21.94
N VAL A 371 44.28 3.77 22.08
CA VAL A 371 43.65 4.75 22.96
C VAL A 371 42.72 4.11 23.98
N ALA A 372 42.75 4.60 25.22
CA ALA A 372 41.72 4.33 26.22
C ALA A 372 40.78 5.50 26.25
N VAL A 373 39.52 5.24 25.86
CA VAL A 373 38.47 6.24 25.93
C VAL A 373 37.87 6.28 27.33
N LYS A 374 37.51 7.46 27.81
CA LYS A 374 37.00 7.68 29.18
C LYS A 374 35.85 6.70 29.51
N GLY A 375 35.94 6.00 30.63
CA GLY A 375 34.95 5.04 31.13
C GLY A 375 35.09 3.62 30.57
N ARG A 376 36.14 3.32 29.79
CA ARG A 376 36.50 1.96 29.36
C ARG A 376 37.95 1.66 29.83
N THR A 377 38.13 0.51 30.44
CA THR A 377 39.46 0.08 30.93
C THR A 377 40.31 -0.59 29.85
N ALA A 378 39.64 -1.21 28.86
CA ALA A 378 40.34 -1.86 27.75
C ALA A 378 40.67 -0.83 26.65
N PRO A 379 41.96 -0.67 26.27
CA PRO A 379 42.33 0.19 25.16
C PRO A 379 41.88 -0.39 23.83
N ILE A 380 41.67 0.48 22.86
CA ILE A 380 41.27 0.13 21.48
C ILE A 380 42.28 0.71 20.49
N THR A 381 42.59 -0.06 19.45
CA THR A 381 43.30 0.45 18.28
C THR A 381 42.34 1.26 17.42
N ILE A 382 42.80 2.33 16.82
CA ILE A 382 42.05 3.14 15.88
C ILE A 382 42.80 3.26 14.55
N HIS A 383 42.05 3.14 13.46
CA HIS A 383 42.56 3.18 12.10
C HIS A 383 41.85 4.26 11.29
N GLU A 384 42.57 5.03 10.50
CA GLU A 384 42.04 5.95 9.51
C GLU A 384 41.85 5.21 8.20
N LEU A 385 40.66 5.36 7.59
CA LEU A 385 40.40 4.99 6.19
C LEU A 385 40.55 6.23 5.31
N PHE A 386 41.24 6.08 4.16
CA PHE A 386 41.55 7.23 3.29
C PHE A 386 41.28 7.03 1.80
N GLN A 387 40.59 5.96 1.40
CA GLN A 387 40.24 5.67 -0.02
C GLN A 387 39.13 6.54 -0.61
N ASP A 388 38.59 7.49 0.14
CA ASP A 388 37.81 8.59 -0.38
C ASP A 388 38.65 9.63 -1.11
N LEU A 389 40.01 9.59 -0.94
CA LEU A 389 40.96 10.39 -1.68
C LEU A 389 41.20 9.81 -3.07
N GLU A 390 41.61 10.67 -4.00
CA GLU A 390 41.91 10.31 -5.38
C GLU A 390 43.27 10.86 -5.86
N GLY A 391 43.83 10.25 -6.89
CA GLY A 391 45.03 10.72 -7.56
C GLY A 391 46.21 10.97 -6.64
N ALA A 392 46.87 12.11 -6.76
CA ALA A 392 48.06 12.46 -5.97
C ALA A 392 47.83 12.52 -4.45
N ALA A 393 46.58 12.79 -4.02
CA ALA A 393 46.23 12.83 -2.62
C ALA A 393 46.21 11.41 -2.02
N LEU A 394 45.67 10.42 -2.73
CA LEU A 394 45.65 9.02 -2.34
C LEU A 394 47.09 8.45 -2.27
N GLU A 395 47.92 8.72 -3.29
CA GLU A 395 49.30 8.28 -3.31
C GLU A 395 50.14 8.89 -2.16
N ARG A 396 49.86 10.12 -1.79
CA ARG A 396 50.49 10.76 -0.63
C ARG A 396 50.05 10.08 0.68
N ALA A 397 48.75 9.75 0.81
CA ALA A 397 48.21 9.04 1.98
C ALA A 397 48.85 7.64 2.14
N ARG A 398 49.01 6.89 1.04
CA ARG A 398 49.71 5.59 1.03
C ARG A 398 51.16 5.71 1.50
N ARG A 399 51.92 6.68 0.96
CA ARG A 399 53.30 6.92 1.38
C ARG A 399 53.38 7.34 2.85
N LEU A 400 52.46 8.20 3.28
CA LEU A 400 52.38 8.61 4.67
C LEU A 400 52.10 7.42 5.61
N ALA A 401 51.12 6.57 5.27
CA ALA A 401 50.79 5.37 6.05
C ALA A 401 52.00 4.41 6.16
N ALA A 402 52.72 4.19 5.06
CA ALA A 402 53.93 3.36 5.05
C ALA A 402 55.08 3.92 5.90
N ALA A 403 55.26 5.25 5.94
CA ALA A 403 56.28 5.91 6.78
C ALA A 403 55.85 5.98 8.27
N PHE A 404 54.56 6.11 8.53
CA PHE A 404 54.01 6.26 9.88
C PHE A 404 54.08 4.96 10.71
N ALA A 405 53.78 3.82 10.09
CA ALA A 405 53.73 2.54 10.81
C ALA A 405 55.05 2.18 11.55
N PRO A 406 56.23 2.28 10.93
CA PRO A 406 57.48 2.02 11.69
C PRO A 406 57.73 3.07 12.79
N ALA A 407 57.38 4.34 12.58
CA ALA A 407 57.51 5.38 13.60
C ALA A 407 56.59 5.11 14.81
N LEU A 408 55.36 4.64 14.58
CA LEU A 408 54.43 4.24 15.64
C LEU A 408 54.95 3.00 16.42
N ALA A 409 55.55 2.03 15.73
CA ALA A 409 56.19 0.88 16.40
C ALA A 409 57.32 1.32 17.33
N LEU A 410 58.23 2.20 16.84
CA LEU A 410 59.31 2.77 17.66
C LEU A 410 58.78 3.54 18.87
N TYR A 411 57.70 4.28 18.74
CA TYR A 411 57.02 4.95 19.84
C TYR A 411 56.53 3.95 20.90
N ARG A 412 55.91 2.86 20.49
CA ARG A 412 55.44 1.80 21.40
C ARG A 412 56.62 1.07 22.10
N GLU A 413 57.72 0.93 21.39
CA GLU A 413 58.94 0.36 21.93
C GLU A 413 59.71 1.34 22.83
N ARG A 414 59.20 2.54 23.09
CA ARG A 414 59.82 3.61 23.89
C ARG A 414 61.15 4.11 23.31
N LYS A 415 61.39 3.91 22.00
CA LYS A 415 62.53 4.44 21.26
C LYS A 415 62.29 5.86 20.83
N TRP A 416 62.13 6.78 21.77
CA TRP A 416 61.59 8.12 21.55
C TRP A 416 62.39 8.93 20.53
N ALA A 417 63.70 8.87 20.52
CA ALA A 417 64.54 9.61 19.56
C ALA A 417 64.27 9.14 18.10
N ASP A 418 64.18 7.83 17.89
CA ASP A 418 63.96 7.24 16.59
C ASP A 418 62.48 7.47 16.13
N ALA A 419 61.56 7.40 17.06
CA ALA A 419 60.17 7.72 16.80
C ALA A 419 59.96 9.19 16.36
N ILE A 420 60.66 10.14 17.04
CA ILE A 420 60.70 11.56 16.68
C ILE A 420 61.19 11.74 15.25
N ALA A 421 62.33 11.10 14.90
CA ALA A 421 62.88 11.17 13.54
C ALA A 421 61.90 10.61 12.50
N GLY A 422 61.22 9.51 12.82
CA GLY A 422 60.19 8.92 11.95
C GLY A 422 58.98 9.84 11.74
N PHE A 423 58.45 10.47 12.80
CA PHE A 423 57.31 11.39 12.68
C PHE A 423 57.72 12.71 11.99
N LEU A 424 58.94 13.17 12.12
CA LEU A 424 59.45 14.29 11.33
C LEU A 424 59.46 13.95 9.82
N ALA A 425 59.94 12.77 9.44
CA ALA A 425 59.89 12.31 8.05
C ALA A 425 58.43 12.21 7.53
N CYS A 426 57.47 11.82 8.36
CA CYS A 426 56.05 11.86 8.00
C CYS A 426 55.57 13.30 7.73
N LEU A 427 56.00 14.27 8.53
CA LEU A 427 55.68 15.69 8.34
C LEU A 427 56.37 16.32 7.11
N GLU A 428 57.51 15.83 6.68
CA GLU A 428 58.13 16.22 5.40
C GLU A 428 57.28 15.74 4.22
N LEU A 429 56.67 14.52 4.30
CA LEU A 429 55.78 14.00 3.30
C LEU A 429 54.43 14.73 3.29
N ALA A 430 53.92 15.08 4.47
CA ALA A 430 52.63 15.74 4.68
C ALA A 430 52.72 16.78 5.81
N PRO A 431 53.13 18.02 5.52
CA PRO A 431 53.33 19.07 6.55
C PRO A 431 52.11 19.40 7.40
N GLY A 432 50.90 19.11 6.85
CA GLY A 432 49.63 19.32 7.55
C GLY A 432 49.07 18.09 8.28
N ASP A 433 49.82 16.99 8.39
CA ASP A 433 49.31 15.78 9.06
C ASP A 433 49.29 15.95 10.59
N VAL A 434 48.02 16.14 11.07
CA VAL A 434 47.74 16.40 12.49
C VAL A 434 48.21 15.21 13.38
N THR A 435 47.98 13.99 12.89
CA THR A 435 48.38 12.77 13.63
C THR A 435 49.89 12.70 13.85
N SER A 436 50.69 12.91 12.80
CA SER A 436 52.15 12.88 12.92
C SER A 436 52.65 14.00 13.85
N ALA A 437 52.08 15.19 13.78
CA ALA A 437 52.42 16.30 14.69
C ALA A 437 52.04 15.99 16.14
N LEU A 438 50.88 15.35 16.37
CA LEU A 438 50.45 14.89 17.70
C LEU A 438 51.42 13.86 18.27
N MET A 439 51.80 12.85 17.48
CA MET A 439 52.69 11.78 17.89
C MET A 439 54.12 12.29 18.12
N LEU A 440 54.59 13.20 17.30
CA LEU A 440 55.86 13.91 17.53
C LEU A 440 55.89 14.62 18.88
N LYS A 441 54.85 15.40 19.17
CA LYS A 441 54.71 16.11 20.46
C LYS A 441 54.70 15.14 21.65
N ARG A 442 53.97 14.03 21.54
CA ARG A 442 53.93 13.01 22.59
C ARG A 442 55.28 12.31 22.77
N SER A 443 55.95 11.97 21.67
CA SER A 443 57.29 11.34 21.73
C SER A 443 58.30 12.26 22.40
N ASP A 444 58.29 13.56 22.10
CA ASP A 444 59.15 14.55 22.74
C ASP A 444 58.83 14.73 24.23
N HIS A 445 57.54 14.74 24.58
CA HIS A 445 57.11 14.78 25.99
C HIS A 445 57.59 13.53 26.75
N PHE A 446 57.43 12.31 26.20
CA PHE A 446 57.84 11.06 26.85
C PHE A 446 59.33 10.84 26.85
N ARG A 447 60.06 11.44 25.94
CA ARG A 447 61.54 11.47 26.03
C ARG A 447 62.00 12.19 27.28
N ASN A 448 61.35 13.28 27.68
CA ASN A 448 61.65 14.10 28.82
C ASN A 448 60.97 13.64 30.11
N ASN A 449 59.80 13.01 29.99
CA ASN A 449 58.99 12.52 31.09
C ASN A 449 58.53 11.09 30.78
N PRO A 450 59.41 10.08 30.96
CA PRO A 450 59.05 8.70 30.57
C PRO A 450 57.80 8.18 31.28
N PRO A 451 56.90 7.48 30.56
CA PRO A 451 55.74 6.86 31.19
C PRO A 451 56.17 5.73 32.15
N PRO A 452 55.24 5.30 33.06
CA PRO A 452 55.50 4.19 33.98
C PRO A 452 56.00 2.91 33.26
N ASP A 453 56.69 2.01 34.01
CA ASP A 453 57.29 0.80 33.39
C ASP A 453 56.23 -0.16 32.81
N ASP A 454 55.03 -0.17 33.36
CA ASP A 454 53.86 -0.96 32.90
C ASP A 454 53.05 -0.30 31.78
N TRP A 455 53.51 0.86 31.25
CA TRP A 455 52.84 1.51 30.12
C TRP A 455 52.86 0.63 28.86
N ASN A 456 51.69 0.35 28.34
CA ASN A 456 51.44 -0.58 27.24
C ASN A 456 51.30 0.12 25.85
N GLY A 457 51.76 1.34 25.72
CA GLY A 457 51.59 2.13 24.49
C GLY A 457 50.25 2.89 24.39
N CYS A 458 49.38 2.72 25.37
CA CYS A 458 48.05 3.33 25.37
C CYS A 458 48.11 4.81 25.81
N PHE A 459 47.37 5.64 25.09
CA PHE A 459 47.13 7.03 25.46
C PHE A 459 45.75 7.18 26.11
N ILE A 460 45.76 7.64 27.38
CA ILE A 460 44.52 7.90 28.13
C ILE A 460 43.98 9.28 27.73
N MET A 461 42.70 9.33 27.30
CA MET A 461 42.06 10.57 26.89
C MET A 461 41.31 11.20 28.05
N ASP A 462 41.75 12.36 28.49
CA ASP A 462 41.18 13.09 29.64
C ASP A 462 40.00 14.03 29.29
N SER A 463 39.78 14.34 28.00
CA SER A 463 38.72 15.25 27.54
C SER A 463 37.68 14.56 26.71
N LYS A 464 36.42 15.12 26.83
CA LYS A 464 35.33 14.78 25.93
C LYS A 464 35.62 15.24 24.52
#